data_ed17a2470d87347a3cf09393dfb7d7bf
#
_entry.id   ed17a2470d87347a3cf09393dfb7d7bf
#
_cell.length_a   1.000
_cell.length_b   1.000
_cell.length_c   1.000
_cell.angle_alpha   90.00
_cell.angle_beta   90.00
_cell.angle_gamma   90.00
#
_symmetry.space_group_name_H-M   'P 1'
#
loop_
_entity.id
_entity.type
_entity.pdbx_description
1 polymer ?
#
loop_
_entity_poly.entity_id
_entity_poly.type
_entity_poly.pdbx_seq_one_letter_code
_entity_poly.pdbx_strand_id
1 'polypeptide(L)'
;LFKIKIMVIDAGTVYYMYPMKRKMSFSYIAEKHVEILRERFNVETIHLTAFASIVNYRRFRGYIHPYFYPLTTNGEIKDAVLKRRFDMIDVLIGVDVADSNHMSKWAVDMANYATAFIVNSKWSYDAYVQSGIKVPVHVVPHGLESEWFRDKQRPVHPVIRFIEEVKRKQGLFVILYFLWHSGWRKGADLAYKLMECVERNHINYVLVVKKMNVTDPGLRLFSRFRTFIVEGELPRDWLIDLYDVADLLLLPSRGGSFEMSGLEALGRGIPVLMPNVGPWTEYTPPGLESYLWVKTAKMVTVLPGNEIHDGLGAEWDPDDACGKFMNIYINYSEVKARVMDGVKWIRENYSWEAIKPRLWSIHQRYF
;
A
#
# COMPACT_ATOMS: atom_id res chain seq x y z
N LEU A 1 14.03 6.83 40.47
CA LEU A 1 12.85 6.04 40.85
C LEU A 1 12.04 5.77 39.60
N PHE A 2 12.19 4.57 39.04
CA PHE A 2 11.32 4.09 37.95
C PHE A 2 9.92 3.84 38.54
N LYS A 3 8.93 4.62 38.12
CA LYS A 3 7.53 4.32 38.40
C LYS A 3 7.12 3.14 37.50
N ILE A 4 7.11 1.93 38.06
CA ILE A 4 6.46 0.79 37.42
C ILE A 4 4.95 1.08 37.50
N LYS A 5 4.37 1.49 36.40
CA LYS A 5 2.92 1.58 36.23
C LYS A 5 2.42 0.14 36.07
N ILE A 6 1.95 -0.47 37.15
CA ILE A 6 1.23 -1.74 37.07
C ILE A 6 -0.06 -1.41 36.31
N MET A 7 -0.13 -1.74 35.04
CA MET A 7 -1.37 -1.72 34.28
C MET A 7 -2.24 -2.85 34.83
N VAL A 8 -3.30 -2.49 35.55
CA VAL A 8 -4.38 -3.42 35.84
C VAL A 8 -5.11 -3.64 34.52
N ILE A 9 -4.90 -4.77 33.89
CA ILE A 9 -5.54 -5.11 32.62
C ILE A 9 -6.85 -5.83 32.96
N ASP A 10 -7.96 -5.21 32.56
CA ASP A 10 -9.29 -5.81 32.61
C ASP A 10 -9.34 -7.02 31.66
N ALA A 11 -10.05 -8.08 32.05
CA ALA A 11 -10.20 -9.31 31.28
C ALA A 11 -10.89 -9.09 29.90
N GLY A 12 -11.44 -7.91 29.66
CA GLY A 12 -12.08 -7.48 28.42
C GLY A 12 -11.24 -6.62 27.49
N THR A 13 -10.00 -6.25 27.87
CA THR A 13 -9.16 -5.36 27.04
C THR A 13 -8.70 -6.06 25.77
N VAL A 14 -8.93 -5.42 24.63
CA VAL A 14 -8.43 -5.85 23.31
C VAL A 14 -7.17 -5.07 22.97
N TYR A 15 -6.12 -5.79 22.57
CA TYR A 15 -4.84 -5.17 22.20
C TYR A 15 -4.70 -5.05 20.69
N TYR A 16 -4.14 -3.90 20.23
CA TYR A 16 -3.68 -3.77 18.85
C TYR A 16 -2.15 -3.60 18.86
N MET A 17 -1.45 -4.62 18.37
CA MET A 17 0.00 -4.67 18.38
C MET A 17 0.58 -4.32 17.01
N TYR A 18 1.49 -3.34 16.99
CA TYR A 18 2.18 -2.92 15.77
C TYR A 18 3.55 -2.29 16.09
N PRO A 19 4.45 -2.08 15.11
CA PRO A 19 5.76 -1.46 15.34
C PRO A 19 5.61 0.04 15.59
N MET A 20 5.18 0.40 16.79
CA MET A 20 5.01 1.79 17.24
C MET A 20 6.32 2.57 17.08
N LYS A 21 6.23 3.86 16.75
CA LYS A 21 7.37 4.77 16.55
C LYS A 21 8.20 4.51 15.27
N ARG A 22 7.88 3.52 14.46
CA ARG A 22 8.48 3.33 13.13
C ARG A 22 7.59 3.95 12.08
N LYS A 23 8.15 4.84 11.26
CA LYS A 23 7.44 5.46 10.12
C LYS A 23 7.48 4.52 8.93
N MET A 24 6.50 3.63 8.86
CA MET A 24 6.32 2.66 7.79
C MET A 24 4.81 2.48 7.51
N SER A 25 4.48 1.99 6.32
CA SER A 25 3.07 1.82 5.90
C SER A 25 2.24 1.01 6.88
N PHE A 26 2.81 -0.07 7.43
CA PHE A 26 2.11 -0.89 8.44
C PHE A 26 1.73 -0.11 9.70
N SER A 27 2.64 0.74 10.19
CA SER A 27 2.35 1.55 11.39
C SER A 27 1.26 2.58 11.11
N TYR A 28 1.31 3.23 9.94
CA TYR A 28 0.29 4.19 9.53
C TYR A 28 -1.10 3.54 9.44
N ILE A 29 -1.21 2.37 8.80
CA ILE A 29 -2.48 1.65 8.69
C ILE A 29 -2.95 1.14 10.04
N ALA A 30 -2.02 0.64 10.89
CA ALA A 30 -2.35 0.21 12.24
C ALA A 30 -2.92 1.36 13.08
N GLU A 31 -2.32 2.54 13.02
CA GLU A 31 -2.82 3.74 13.70
C GLU A 31 -4.23 4.11 13.23
N LYS A 32 -4.51 4.01 11.93
CA LYS A 32 -5.85 4.23 11.39
C LYS A 32 -6.86 3.18 11.85
N HIS A 33 -6.48 1.91 11.86
CA HIS A 33 -7.35 0.87 12.41
C HIS A 33 -7.68 1.11 13.88
N VAL A 34 -6.68 1.50 14.68
CA VAL A 34 -6.87 1.82 16.10
C VAL A 34 -7.77 3.03 16.29
N GLU A 35 -7.55 4.11 15.52
CA GLU A 35 -8.40 5.31 15.52
C GLU A 35 -9.88 4.93 15.28
N ILE A 36 -10.14 4.17 14.21
CA ILE A 36 -11.48 3.71 13.84
C ILE A 36 -12.10 2.79 14.91
N LEU A 37 -11.33 1.85 15.43
CA LEU A 37 -11.84 0.94 16.46
C LEU A 37 -12.18 1.68 17.74
N ARG A 38 -11.40 2.67 18.14
CA ARG A 38 -11.64 3.48 19.34
C ARG A 38 -12.88 4.38 19.26
N GLU A 39 -13.45 4.58 18.09
CA GLU A 39 -14.75 5.25 17.97
C GLU A 39 -15.87 4.48 18.70
N ARG A 40 -15.72 3.16 18.86
CA ARG A 40 -16.78 2.29 19.40
C ARG A 40 -16.33 1.29 20.46
N PHE A 41 -15.03 1.00 20.55
CA PHE A 41 -14.51 -0.10 21.36
C PHE A 41 -13.32 0.34 22.21
N ASN A 42 -13.12 -0.36 23.33
CA ASN A 42 -11.93 -0.16 24.15
C ASN A 42 -10.76 -0.97 23.59
N VAL A 43 -9.85 -0.30 22.86
CA VAL A 43 -8.67 -0.91 22.24
C VAL A 43 -7.41 -0.22 22.74
N GLU A 44 -6.49 -1.00 23.31
CA GLU A 44 -5.18 -0.52 23.74
C GLU A 44 -4.10 -0.83 22.72
N THR A 45 -3.15 0.10 22.57
CA THR A 45 -2.00 -0.08 21.67
C THR A 45 -0.78 -0.54 22.43
N ILE A 46 -0.11 -1.55 21.92
CA ILE A 46 1.12 -2.08 22.50
C ILE A 46 2.16 -2.28 21.39
N HIS A 47 3.43 -2.02 21.71
CA HIS A 47 4.50 -2.30 20.78
C HIS A 47 4.60 -3.81 20.52
N LEU A 48 4.80 -4.18 19.26
CA LEU A 48 4.78 -5.56 18.79
C LEU A 48 5.70 -6.50 19.57
N THR A 49 6.86 -6.03 20.04
CA THR A 49 7.79 -6.83 20.85
C THR A 49 7.26 -7.24 22.22
N ALA A 50 6.20 -6.61 22.71
CA ALA A 50 5.61 -6.98 24.00
C ALA A 50 4.76 -8.26 23.97
N PHE A 51 4.44 -8.78 22.77
CA PHE A 51 3.57 -9.95 22.61
C PHE A 51 4.06 -11.18 23.41
N ALA A 52 5.33 -11.56 23.23
CA ALA A 52 5.91 -12.70 23.91
C ALA A 52 5.84 -12.57 25.45
N SER A 53 6.07 -11.38 25.97
CA SER A 53 5.97 -11.12 27.41
C SER A 53 4.52 -11.22 27.90
N ILE A 54 3.55 -10.71 27.13
CA ILE A 54 2.13 -10.74 27.54
C ILE A 54 1.62 -12.16 27.64
N VAL A 55 1.81 -12.98 26.60
CA VAL A 55 1.31 -14.36 26.59
C VAL A 55 2.01 -15.28 27.60
N ASN A 56 3.13 -14.84 28.19
CA ASN A 56 3.76 -15.56 29.31
C ASN A 56 3.01 -15.40 30.65
N TYR A 57 2.25 -14.33 30.81
CA TYR A 57 1.68 -13.97 32.12
C TYR A 57 0.18 -13.71 32.09
N ARG A 58 -0.44 -13.54 30.91
CA ARG A 58 -1.85 -13.14 30.77
C ARG A 58 -2.48 -13.71 29.52
N ARG A 59 -3.81 -13.89 29.58
CA ARG A 59 -4.61 -14.22 28.38
C ARG A 59 -4.60 -13.07 27.41
N PHE A 60 -4.41 -13.36 26.13
CA PHE A 60 -4.31 -12.40 25.06
C PHE A 60 -5.56 -12.41 24.18
N ARG A 61 -6.06 -11.21 23.90
CA ARG A 61 -7.10 -10.94 22.90
C ARG A 61 -6.65 -9.73 22.09
N GLY A 62 -6.51 -9.87 20.78
CA GLY A 62 -6.09 -8.70 19.98
C GLY A 62 -5.62 -8.99 18.58
N TYR A 63 -5.00 -7.96 18.04
CA TYR A 63 -4.47 -7.88 16.67
C TYR A 63 -2.96 -7.86 16.69
N ILE A 64 -2.32 -8.51 15.69
CA ILE A 64 -0.90 -8.34 15.36
C ILE A 64 -0.80 -7.81 13.94
N HIS A 65 -0.16 -6.65 13.77
CA HIS A 65 0.01 -5.96 12.49
C HIS A 65 1.42 -5.37 12.33
N PRO A 66 2.25 -5.82 11.37
CA PRO A 66 2.03 -6.96 10.47
C PRO A 66 2.19 -8.28 11.24
N TYR A 67 1.55 -9.33 10.74
CA TYR A 67 1.57 -10.63 11.41
C TYR A 67 2.86 -11.42 11.13
N PHE A 68 3.26 -11.55 9.87
CA PHE A 68 4.38 -12.43 9.50
C PHE A 68 5.76 -11.83 9.79
N TYR A 69 5.94 -10.54 9.57
CA TYR A 69 7.26 -9.91 9.72
C TYR A 69 7.91 -10.15 11.08
N PRO A 70 7.24 -9.98 12.22
CA PRO A 70 7.82 -10.30 13.52
C PRO A 70 8.11 -11.79 13.71
N LEU A 71 7.38 -12.69 13.04
CA LEU A 71 7.62 -14.12 13.10
C LEU A 71 8.91 -14.53 12.37
N THR A 72 9.34 -13.79 11.35
CA THR A 72 10.60 -14.03 10.65
C THR A 72 11.79 -13.37 11.36
N THR A 73 11.57 -12.26 12.07
CA THR A 73 12.65 -11.43 12.61
C THR A 73 12.84 -11.52 14.13
N ASN A 74 11.86 -12.04 14.86
CA ASN A 74 11.86 -12.12 16.33
C ASN A 74 11.56 -13.55 16.80
N GLY A 75 12.59 -14.28 17.22
CA GLY A 75 12.49 -15.65 17.69
C GLY A 75 11.58 -15.82 18.90
N GLU A 76 11.52 -14.84 19.82
CA GLU A 76 10.63 -14.92 21.00
C GLU A 76 9.15 -14.84 20.60
N ILE A 77 8.80 -13.99 19.64
CA ILE A 77 7.43 -13.90 19.11
C ILE A 77 7.09 -15.18 18.37
N LYS A 78 7.99 -15.68 17.50
CA LYS A 78 7.82 -16.94 16.80
C LYS A 78 7.62 -18.10 17.77
N ASP A 79 8.46 -18.19 18.79
CA ASP A 79 8.35 -19.23 19.82
C ASP A 79 7.06 -19.14 20.62
N ALA A 80 6.61 -17.93 20.97
CA ALA A 80 5.33 -17.72 21.65
C ALA A 80 4.14 -18.21 20.82
N VAL A 81 4.20 -18.00 19.49
CA VAL A 81 3.20 -18.51 18.55
C VAL A 81 3.32 -20.04 18.39
N LEU A 82 4.53 -20.59 18.17
CA LEU A 82 4.73 -22.01 17.90
C LEU A 82 4.57 -22.92 19.12
N LYS A 83 5.07 -22.50 20.29
CA LYS A 83 5.02 -23.29 21.54
C LYS A 83 3.61 -23.25 22.15
N ARG A 84 2.66 -22.69 21.41
CA ARG A 84 1.26 -22.69 21.81
C ARG A 84 1.06 -22.29 23.26
N ARG A 85 1.47 -21.13 23.60
CA ARG A 85 0.81 -20.51 24.74
C ARG A 85 -0.62 -20.12 24.35
N PHE A 86 -1.21 -20.98 23.48
CA PHE A 86 -2.59 -20.85 22.97
C PHE A 86 -3.63 -21.03 24.04
N ASP A 87 -3.32 -21.75 25.09
CA ASP A 87 -4.06 -21.69 26.34
C ASP A 87 -4.12 -20.26 26.93
N MET A 88 -3.18 -19.40 26.55
CA MET A 88 -3.11 -17.98 26.91
C MET A 88 -3.56 -17.03 25.79
N ILE A 89 -4.01 -17.55 24.66
CA ILE A 89 -4.52 -16.75 23.52
C ILE A 89 -5.98 -17.10 23.29
N ASP A 90 -6.87 -16.18 23.67
CA ASP A 90 -8.30 -16.34 23.43
C ASP A 90 -8.69 -15.98 22.00
N VAL A 91 -8.17 -14.84 21.50
CA VAL A 91 -8.42 -14.35 20.14
C VAL A 91 -7.15 -13.72 19.59
N LEU A 92 -6.71 -14.17 18.42
CA LEU A 92 -5.59 -13.62 17.69
C LEU A 92 -6.01 -13.31 16.26
N ILE A 93 -6.14 -12.02 15.93
CA ILE A 93 -6.38 -11.56 14.56
C ILE A 93 -5.05 -11.15 13.93
N GLY A 94 -4.64 -11.88 12.89
CA GLY A 94 -3.52 -11.48 12.05
C GLY A 94 -3.96 -10.36 11.09
N VAL A 95 -3.17 -9.30 10.96
CA VAL A 95 -3.37 -8.27 9.93
C VAL A 95 -2.12 -8.25 9.07
N ASP A 96 -2.24 -8.62 7.81
CA ASP A 96 -1.09 -8.67 6.91
C ASP A 96 -1.50 -8.57 5.43
N VAL A 97 -0.56 -8.78 4.55
CA VAL A 97 -0.64 -8.51 3.11
C VAL A 97 -0.24 -9.74 2.29
N ALA A 98 -0.54 -9.74 0.98
CA ALA A 98 0.07 -10.64 0.01
C ALA A 98 0.63 -9.83 -1.15
N ASP A 99 1.95 -9.73 -1.25
CA ASP A 99 2.64 -9.01 -2.32
C ASP A 99 2.68 -9.82 -3.64
N SER A 100 2.29 -11.10 -3.61
CA SER A 100 2.18 -12.02 -4.75
C SER A 100 0.87 -12.79 -4.71
N ASN A 101 0.56 -13.53 -5.78
CA ASN A 101 -0.67 -14.33 -5.87
C ASN A 101 -0.66 -15.63 -5.06
N HIS A 102 0.42 -15.88 -4.30
CA HIS A 102 0.56 -17.09 -3.50
C HIS A 102 1.37 -16.81 -2.22
N MET A 103 1.05 -17.55 -1.15
CA MET A 103 1.74 -17.54 0.14
C MET A 103 2.53 -18.83 0.30
N SER A 104 3.74 -18.74 0.82
CA SER A 104 4.57 -19.91 1.07
C SER A 104 3.94 -20.88 2.05
N LYS A 105 4.37 -22.15 1.99
CA LYS A 105 3.94 -23.14 2.96
C LYS A 105 4.20 -22.71 4.41
N TRP A 106 5.34 -22.06 4.68
CA TRP A 106 5.65 -21.53 6.00
C TRP A 106 4.62 -20.47 6.44
N ALA A 107 4.29 -19.54 5.55
CA ALA A 107 3.30 -18.49 5.85
C ALA A 107 1.91 -19.09 6.11
N VAL A 108 1.50 -20.10 5.32
CA VAL A 108 0.23 -20.82 5.54
C VAL A 108 0.23 -21.52 6.89
N ASP A 109 1.30 -22.24 7.23
CA ASP A 109 1.41 -22.93 8.52
C ASP A 109 1.33 -21.92 9.68
N MET A 110 2.00 -20.76 9.58
CA MET A 110 1.96 -19.71 10.59
C MET A 110 0.59 -19.02 10.66
N ALA A 111 -0.05 -18.77 9.54
CA ALA A 111 -1.37 -18.13 9.49
C ALA A 111 -2.44 -18.98 10.20
N ASN A 112 -2.37 -20.30 10.08
CA ASN A 112 -3.34 -21.22 10.68
C ASN A 112 -3.27 -21.27 12.21
N TYR A 113 -2.33 -20.55 12.83
CA TYR A 113 -2.30 -20.31 14.27
C TYR A 113 -3.14 -19.12 14.73
N ALA A 114 -3.53 -18.22 13.83
CA ALA A 114 -4.43 -17.12 14.16
C ALA A 114 -5.90 -17.60 14.27
N THR A 115 -6.74 -16.81 14.91
CA THR A 115 -8.20 -17.03 14.93
C THR A 115 -8.81 -16.63 13.59
N ALA A 116 -8.34 -15.55 13.00
CA ALA A 116 -8.73 -15.04 11.69
C ALA A 116 -7.69 -14.07 11.14
N PHE A 117 -7.81 -13.71 9.87
CA PHE A 117 -6.99 -12.71 9.22
C PHE A 117 -7.78 -11.54 8.67
N ILE A 118 -7.15 -10.35 8.68
CA ILE A 118 -7.54 -9.19 7.90
C ILE A 118 -6.48 -8.95 6.84
N VAL A 119 -6.90 -8.87 5.59
CA VAL A 119 -6.08 -8.51 4.43
C VAL A 119 -6.67 -7.27 3.76
N ASN A 120 -5.87 -6.57 2.96
CA ASN A 120 -6.23 -5.26 2.44
C ASN A 120 -6.82 -5.25 1.03
N SER A 121 -6.96 -6.41 0.39
CA SER A 121 -7.49 -6.53 -0.98
C SER A 121 -8.08 -7.92 -1.24
N LYS A 122 -8.92 -8.01 -2.25
CA LYS A 122 -9.37 -9.31 -2.76
C LYS A 122 -8.20 -10.12 -3.35
N TRP A 123 -7.24 -9.45 -4.00
CA TRP A 123 -5.98 -10.07 -4.43
C TRP A 123 -5.28 -10.81 -3.29
N SER A 124 -5.09 -10.15 -2.15
CA SER A 124 -4.51 -10.78 -0.97
C SER A 124 -5.39 -11.88 -0.41
N TYR A 125 -6.72 -11.69 -0.39
CA TYR A 125 -7.66 -12.73 0.01
C TYR A 125 -7.54 -13.99 -0.85
N ASP A 126 -7.52 -13.82 -2.17
CA ASP A 126 -7.41 -14.94 -3.12
C ASP A 126 -6.06 -15.66 -2.94
N ALA A 127 -4.97 -14.92 -2.75
CA ALA A 127 -3.65 -15.49 -2.46
C ALA A 127 -3.67 -16.37 -1.19
N TYR A 128 -4.29 -15.88 -0.11
CA TYR A 128 -4.40 -16.63 1.14
C TYR A 128 -5.24 -17.90 0.97
N VAL A 129 -6.42 -17.79 0.39
CA VAL A 129 -7.34 -18.91 0.22
C VAL A 129 -6.76 -19.97 -0.72
N GLN A 130 -6.21 -19.57 -1.85
CA GLN A 130 -5.61 -20.49 -2.84
C GLN A 130 -4.37 -21.19 -2.31
N SER A 131 -3.64 -20.55 -1.39
CA SER A 131 -2.49 -21.17 -0.72
C SER A 131 -2.87 -22.16 0.38
N GLY A 132 -4.15 -22.27 0.76
CA GLY A 132 -4.65 -23.26 1.71
C GLY A 132 -4.69 -22.79 3.15
N ILE A 133 -4.80 -21.49 3.41
CA ILE A 133 -5.09 -20.95 4.76
C ILE A 133 -6.51 -21.36 5.16
N LYS A 134 -6.64 -21.95 6.36
CA LYS A 134 -7.88 -22.58 6.85
C LYS A 134 -8.71 -21.67 7.74
N VAL A 135 -8.10 -20.67 8.34
CA VAL A 135 -8.79 -19.71 9.19
C VAL A 135 -9.57 -18.68 8.35
N PRO A 136 -10.64 -18.07 8.88
CA PRO A 136 -11.37 -17.03 8.16
C PRO A 136 -10.47 -15.88 7.76
N VAL A 137 -10.62 -15.42 6.52
CA VAL A 137 -9.92 -14.25 5.97
C VAL A 137 -10.94 -13.17 5.62
N HIS A 138 -10.70 -11.94 6.05
CA HIS A 138 -11.59 -10.81 5.85
C HIS A 138 -10.86 -9.71 5.06
N VAL A 139 -11.56 -9.05 4.14
CA VAL A 139 -11.01 -7.95 3.36
C VAL A 139 -11.41 -6.62 3.98
N VAL A 140 -10.42 -5.85 4.43
CA VAL A 140 -10.55 -4.46 4.85
C VAL A 140 -9.58 -3.62 4.02
N PRO A 141 -10.02 -2.98 2.94
CA PRO A 141 -9.16 -2.16 2.09
C PRO A 141 -8.54 -1.00 2.88
N HIS A 142 -7.46 -0.44 2.37
CA HIS A 142 -6.99 0.85 2.84
C HIS A 142 -7.89 1.96 2.29
N GLY A 143 -8.03 3.03 3.04
CA GLY A 143 -8.84 4.18 2.68
C GLY A 143 -8.04 5.46 2.56
N LEU A 144 -8.68 6.47 1.98
CA LEU A 144 -8.19 7.84 1.94
C LEU A 144 -8.92 8.70 2.97
N GLU A 145 -8.20 9.63 3.58
CA GLU A 145 -8.77 10.65 4.44
C GLU A 145 -9.47 11.74 3.62
N SER A 146 -10.32 12.52 4.29
CA SER A 146 -11.08 13.61 3.66
C SER A 146 -10.22 14.62 2.91
N GLU A 147 -9.00 14.85 3.38
CA GLU A 147 -8.04 15.80 2.78
C GLU A 147 -7.62 15.41 1.35
N TRP A 148 -7.67 14.13 1.01
CA TRP A 148 -7.41 13.67 -0.36
C TRP A 148 -8.48 14.11 -1.38
N PHE A 149 -9.64 14.53 -0.90
CA PHE A 149 -10.77 14.96 -1.73
C PHE A 149 -11.00 16.47 -1.70
N ARG A 150 -10.07 17.23 -1.09
CA ARG A 150 -10.12 18.69 -1.09
C ARG A 150 -9.85 19.28 -2.47
N ASP A 151 -10.28 20.51 -2.70
CA ASP A 151 -9.91 21.25 -3.89
C ASP A 151 -8.41 21.42 -4.01
N LYS A 152 -7.93 21.51 -5.26
CA LYS A 152 -6.52 21.77 -5.53
C LYS A 152 -6.12 23.14 -5.01
N GLN A 153 -4.97 23.18 -4.36
CA GLN A 153 -4.39 24.42 -3.84
C GLN A 153 -3.02 24.67 -4.48
N ARG A 154 -2.54 25.90 -4.36
CA ARG A 154 -1.17 26.19 -4.78
C ARG A 154 -0.19 25.49 -3.85
N PRO A 155 0.81 24.76 -4.39
CA PRO A 155 1.78 24.06 -3.58
C PRO A 155 2.52 24.97 -2.59
N VAL A 156 2.65 24.53 -1.35
CA VAL A 156 3.37 25.26 -0.30
C VAL A 156 4.84 24.89 -0.30
N HIS A 157 5.17 23.61 -0.52
CA HIS A 157 6.54 23.12 -0.49
C HIS A 157 7.38 23.72 -1.62
N PRO A 158 8.57 24.31 -1.36
CA PRO A 158 9.35 25.04 -2.36
C PRO A 158 9.70 24.22 -3.60
N VAL A 159 10.10 22.95 -3.43
CA VAL A 159 10.45 22.05 -4.54
C VAL A 159 9.24 21.74 -5.42
N ILE A 160 8.08 21.48 -4.80
CA ILE A 160 6.84 21.17 -5.54
C ILE A 160 6.35 22.40 -6.29
N ARG A 161 6.41 23.56 -5.65
CA ARG A 161 6.13 24.86 -6.29
C ARG A 161 7.04 25.11 -7.47
N PHE A 162 8.33 24.81 -7.34
CA PHE A 162 9.29 24.93 -8.44
C PHE A 162 8.91 24.01 -9.61
N ILE A 163 8.53 22.75 -9.34
CA ILE A 163 8.05 21.82 -10.38
C ILE A 163 6.83 22.40 -11.09
N GLU A 164 5.85 22.92 -10.34
CA GLU A 164 4.65 23.56 -10.90
C GLU A 164 5.00 24.76 -11.79
N GLU A 165 5.90 25.62 -11.34
CA GLU A 165 6.34 26.79 -12.12
C GLU A 165 7.04 26.39 -13.41
N VAL A 166 7.94 25.40 -13.35
CA VAL A 166 8.64 24.89 -14.55
C VAL A 166 7.66 24.21 -15.50
N LYS A 167 6.73 23.39 -14.97
CA LYS A 167 5.62 22.82 -15.75
C LYS A 167 4.90 23.90 -16.54
N ARG A 168 4.42 24.94 -15.87
CA ARG A 168 3.64 26.01 -16.49
C ARG A 168 4.44 26.82 -17.50
N LYS A 169 5.70 27.17 -17.19
CA LYS A 169 6.55 28.00 -18.07
C LYS A 169 6.99 27.27 -19.34
N GLN A 170 7.18 25.97 -19.25
CA GLN A 170 7.76 25.16 -20.33
C GLN A 170 6.76 24.20 -20.99
N GLY A 171 5.51 24.17 -20.53
CA GLY A 171 4.48 23.26 -21.07
C GLY A 171 4.83 21.78 -20.86
N LEU A 172 5.36 21.42 -19.68
CA LEU A 172 5.82 20.07 -19.42
C LEU A 172 4.65 19.16 -19.01
N PHE A 173 4.71 17.92 -19.49
CA PHE A 173 3.91 16.83 -18.98
C PHE A 173 4.64 16.19 -17.78
N VAL A 174 4.05 16.26 -16.59
CA VAL A 174 4.66 15.79 -15.34
C VAL A 174 4.28 14.35 -15.08
N ILE A 175 5.27 13.46 -15.16
CA ILE A 175 5.14 12.03 -14.90
C ILE A 175 5.66 11.75 -13.49
N LEU A 176 4.82 11.21 -12.60
CA LEU A 176 5.19 10.87 -11.22
C LEU A 176 5.48 9.37 -11.11
N TYR A 177 6.54 9.00 -10.41
CA TYR A 177 6.90 7.62 -10.12
C TYR A 177 7.42 7.47 -8.69
N PHE A 178 6.94 6.45 -7.97
CA PHE A 178 7.38 6.14 -6.61
C PHE A 178 8.37 4.99 -6.61
N LEU A 179 9.62 5.28 -6.25
CA LEU A 179 10.69 4.30 -6.09
C LEU A 179 11.21 4.33 -4.66
N TRP A 180 10.63 3.51 -3.78
CA TRP A 180 10.99 3.50 -2.36
C TRP A 180 12.15 2.56 -2.08
N HIS A 181 11.90 1.27 -2.30
CA HIS A 181 12.82 0.15 -2.22
C HIS A 181 12.26 -0.95 -3.14
N SER A 182 13.01 -2.05 -3.32
CA SER A 182 12.55 -3.18 -4.15
C SER A 182 12.29 -2.78 -5.60
N GLY A 183 13.31 -2.18 -6.24
CA GLY A 183 13.23 -1.67 -7.62
C GLY A 183 12.67 -2.68 -8.63
N TRP A 184 13.01 -3.97 -8.49
CA TRP A 184 12.43 -5.05 -9.29
C TRP A 184 10.92 -5.15 -9.11
N ARG A 185 10.44 -5.27 -7.86
CA ARG A 185 9.01 -5.38 -7.57
C ARG A 185 8.25 -4.11 -8.02
N LYS A 186 8.84 -2.95 -7.85
CA LYS A 186 8.27 -1.66 -8.26
C LYS A 186 8.42 -1.35 -9.74
N GLY A 187 9.06 -2.24 -10.52
CA GLY A 187 9.15 -2.13 -11.97
C GLY A 187 10.01 -0.96 -12.46
N ALA A 188 11.14 -0.68 -11.78
CA ALA A 188 12.02 0.41 -12.20
C ALA A 188 12.52 0.25 -13.65
N ASP A 189 12.82 -0.97 -14.07
CA ASP A 189 13.19 -1.32 -15.44
C ASP A 189 12.03 -1.16 -16.44
N LEU A 190 10.79 -1.41 -16.00
CA LEU A 190 9.59 -1.20 -16.84
C LEU A 190 9.30 0.30 -16.99
N ALA A 191 9.40 1.08 -15.90
CA ALA A 191 9.32 2.52 -15.97
C ALA A 191 10.41 3.10 -16.89
N TYR A 192 11.63 2.57 -16.81
CA TYR A 192 12.73 2.95 -17.69
C TYR A 192 12.38 2.73 -19.17
N LYS A 193 11.88 1.54 -19.54
CA LYS A 193 11.47 1.23 -20.92
C LYS A 193 10.36 2.16 -21.41
N LEU A 194 9.41 2.50 -20.54
CA LEU A 194 8.38 3.49 -20.89
C LEU A 194 8.99 4.87 -21.11
N MET A 195 9.94 5.30 -20.28
CA MET A 195 10.61 6.59 -20.48
C MET A 195 11.43 6.64 -21.79
N GLU A 196 12.00 5.52 -22.24
CA GLU A 196 12.59 5.43 -23.59
C GLU A 196 11.56 5.63 -24.70
N CYS A 197 10.34 5.13 -24.53
CA CYS A 197 9.24 5.42 -25.44
C CYS A 197 8.89 6.92 -25.46
N VAL A 198 8.77 7.53 -24.27
CA VAL A 198 8.48 8.98 -24.12
C VAL A 198 9.50 9.82 -24.83
N GLU A 199 10.80 9.53 -24.68
CA GLU A 199 11.93 10.20 -25.37
C GLU A 199 11.83 10.04 -26.91
N ARG A 200 11.62 8.81 -27.39
CA ARG A 200 11.52 8.53 -28.86
C ARG A 200 10.37 9.27 -29.52
N ASN A 201 9.31 9.55 -28.76
CA ASN A 201 8.15 10.31 -29.25
C ASN A 201 8.29 11.83 -29.03
N HIS A 202 9.46 12.32 -28.63
CA HIS A 202 9.76 13.73 -28.43
C HIS A 202 8.77 14.48 -27.54
N ILE A 203 8.26 13.80 -26.52
CA ILE A 203 7.33 14.39 -25.56
C ILE A 203 8.07 15.42 -24.70
N ASN A 204 7.46 16.58 -24.50
CA ASN A 204 7.99 17.59 -23.58
C ASN A 204 7.56 17.28 -22.14
N TYR A 205 8.39 16.55 -21.41
CA TYR A 205 8.07 16.01 -20.09
C TYR A 205 9.08 16.36 -19.02
N VAL A 206 8.71 16.05 -17.79
CA VAL A 206 9.62 15.83 -16.67
C VAL A 206 9.17 14.61 -15.87
N LEU A 207 10.12 13.73 -15.54
CA LEU A 207 9.90 12.62 -14.62
C LEU A 207 10.19 13.08 -13.19
N VAL A 208 9.22 12.96 -12.31
CA VAL A 208 9.39 13.21 -10.88
C VAL A 208 9.48 11.88 -10.15
N VAL A 209 10.64 11.53 -9.63
CA VAL A 209 10.85 10.31 -8.85
C VAL A 209 10.78 10.64 -7.37
N LYS A 210 9.75 10.13 -6.70
CA LYS A 210 9.60 10.22 -5.25
C LYS A 210 10.26 9.01 -4.60
N LYS A 211 11.27 9.25 -3.75
CA LYS A 211 11.99 8.19 -3.02
C LYS A 211 12.08 8.49 -1.53
N MET A 212 12.37 7.45 -0.75
CA MET A 212 12.80 7.58 0.64
C MET A 212 14.33 7.72 0.71
N ASN A 213 14.87 7.93 1.92
CA ASN A 213 16.32 8.08 2.18
C ASN A 213 17.11 6.76 1.96
N VAL A 214 16.53 5.80 1.27
CA VAL A 214 17.16 4.54 0.89
C VAL A 214 17.60 4.65 -0.57
N THR A 215 18.84 4.30 -0.86
CA THR A 215 19.34 4.26 -2.23
C THR A 215 18.90 2.96 -2.90
N ASP A 216 17.96 3.05 -3.83
CA ASP A 216 17.62 1.94 -4.70
C ASP A 216 18.51 1.98 -5.96
N PRO A 217 19.17 0.86 -6.34
CA PRO A 217 20.00 0.81 -7.55
C PRO A 217 19.23 1.21 -8.82
N GLY A 218 17.92 0.96 -8.86
CA GLY A 218 17.05 1.36 -9.97
C GLY A 218 16.99 2.86 -10.22
N LEU A 219 17.34 3.70 -9.22
CA LEU A 219 17.37 5.14 -9.39
C LEU A 219 18.37 5.59 -10.46
N ARG A 220 19.49 4.89 -10.59
CA ARG A 220 20.54 5.20 -11.59
C ARG A 220 20.02 5.08 -13.03
N LEU A 221 19.01 4.26 -13.26
CA LEU A 221 18.40 4.10 -14.59
C LEU A 221 17.84 5.42 -15.11
N PHE A 222 17.36 6.29 -14.22
CA PHE A 222 16.68 7.53 -14.61
C PHE A 222 17.62 8.73 -14.81
N SER A 223 18.92 8.59 -14.56
CA SER A 223 19.88 9.70 -14.70
C SER A 223 20.03 10.25 -16.12
N ARG A 224 19.64 9.49 -17.14
CA ARG A 224 19.67 9.93 -18.56
C ARG A 224 18.43 10.73 -18.97
N PHE A 225 17.36 10.69 -18.18
CA PHE A 225 16.11 11.38 -18.47
C PHE A 225 16.04 12.72 -17.74
N ARG A 226 15.16 13.58 -18.21
CA ARG A 226 14.85 14.83 -17.51
C ARG A 226 14.10 14.52 -16.22
N THR A 227 14.82 14.39 -15.11
CA THR A 227 14.30 13.87 -13.83
C THR A 227 14.50 14.86 -12.69
N PHE A 228 13.45 15.05 -11.89
CA PHE A 228 13.53 15.61 -10.55
C PHE A 228 13.37 14.51 -9.49
N ILE A 229 14.23 14.54 -8.48
CA ILE A 229 14.16 13.61 -7.37
C ILE A 229 13.58 14.35 -6.17
N VAL A 230 12.47 13.84 -5.61
CA VAL A 230 11.87 14.29 -4.35
C VAL A 230 12.18 13.24 -3.30
N GLU A 231 13.12 13.56 -2.40
CA GLU A 231 13.63 12.63 -1.40
C GLU A 231 13.01 12.86 -0.02
N GLY A 232 12.91 11.77 0.74
CA GLY A 232 12.49 11.79 2.13
C GLY A 232 10.99 11.66 2.33
N GLU A 233 10.56 11.73 3.58
CA GLU A 233 9.16 11.73 3.94
C GLU A 233 8.54 13.12 3.68
N LEU A 234 7.36 13.13 3.10
CA LEU A 234 6.58 14.34 2.94
C LEU A 234 5.40 14.32 3.93
N PRO A 235 5.13 15.43 4.64
CA PRO A 235 3.84 15.63 5.29
C PRO A 235 2.70 15.41 4.28
N ARG A 236 1.54 14.97 4.76
CA ARG A 236 0.39 14.63 3.90
C ARG A 236 0.03 15.75 2.93
N ASP A 237 -0.06 16.99 3.39
CA ASP A 237 -0.39 18.12 2.54
C ASP A 237 0.60 18.31 1.39
N TRP A 238 1.89 18.14 1.66
CA TRP A 238 2.92 18.24 0.62
C TRP A 238 2.88 17.04 -0.34
N LEU A 239 2.51 15.87 0.17
CA LEU A 239 2.31 14.70 -0.69
C LEU A 239 1.09 14.90 -1.62
N ILE A 240 -0.01 15.46 -1.12
CA ILE A 240 -1.17 15.83 -1.94
C ILE A 240 -0.77 16.86 -2.99
N ASP A 241 -0.03 17.91 -2.62
CA ASP A 241 0.49 18.92 -3.55
C ASP A 241 1.36 18.27 -4.65
N LEU A 242 2.15 17.24 -4.31
CA LEU A 242 2.97 16.51 -5.29
C LEU A 242 2.11 15.77 -6.33
N TYR A 243 1.02 15.14 -5.91
CA TYR A 243 0.05 14.55 -6.85
C TYR A 243 -0.61 15.64 -7.69
N ASP A 244 -1.00 16.76 -7.10
CA ASP A 244 -1.71 17.83 -7.81
C ASP A 244 -0.92 18.46 -8.96
N VAL A 245 0.41 18.46 -8.89
CA VAL A 245 1.26 18.94 -9.99
C VAL A 245 1.52 17.88 -11.05
N ALA A 246 1.26 16.58 -10.75
CA ALA A 246 1.43 15.50 -11.71
C ALA A 246 0.30 15.46 -12.75
N ASP A 247 0.63 15.00 -13.95
CA ASP A 247 -0.33 14.71 -15.02
C ASP A 247 -0.61 13.21 -15.12
N LEU A 248 0.34 12.37 -14.73
CA LEU A 248 0.24 10.92 -14.78
C LEU A 248 1.07 10.30 -13.65
N LEU A 249 0.52 9.27 -13.00
CA LEU A 249 1.29 8.38 -12.15
C LEU A 249 1.67 7.10 -12.91
N LEU A 250 2.94 6.70 -12.83
CA LEU A 250 3.39 5.38 -13.25
C LEU A 250 3.34 4.41 -12.07
N LEU A 251 2.64 3.30 -12.25
CA LEU A 251 2.56 2.20 -11.31
C LEU A 251 2.95 0.87 -11.97
N PRO A 252 4.20 0.69 -12.42
CA PRO A 252 4.67 -0.51 -13.13
C PRO A 252 4.94 -1.67 -12.17
N SER A 253 4.24 -1.73 -11.04
CA SER A 253 4.49 -2.72 -10.01
C SER A 253 4.21 -4.13 -10.50
N ARG A 254 5.19 -5.03 -10.33
CA ARG A 254 5.01 -6.47 -10.58
C ARG A 254 4.17 -7.14 -9.51
N GLY A 255 4.21 -6.62 -8.29
CA GLY A 255 3.42 -7.12 -7.18
C GLY A 255 3.31 -6.13 -6.05
N GLY A 256 2.35 -6.38 -5.19
CA GLY A 256 1.99 -5.58 -4.03
C GLY A 256 0.63 -6.01 -3.55
N SER A 257 0.29 -5.64 -2.35
CA SER A 257 -1.00 -6.03 -1.76
C SER A 257 -2.11 -5.01 -1.99
N PHE A 258 -1.76 -3.74 -2.23
CA PHE A 258 -2.73 -2.66 -2.42
C PHE A 258 -2.20 -1.51 -3.27
N GLU A 259 -0.98 -1.01 -3.00
CA GLU A 259 -0.34 0.13 -3.67
C GLU A 259 -1.11 1.45 -3.48
N MET A 260 -1.01 2.02 -2.28
CA MET A 260 -1.69 3.28 -1.91
C MET A 260 -1.49 4.41 -2.92
N SER A 261 -0.29 4.51 -3.51
CA SER A 261 0.02 5.59 -4.48
C SER A 261 -0.93 5.63 -5.67
N GLY A 262 -1.42 4.46 -6.13
CA GLY A 262 -2.43 4.39 -7.19
C GLY A 262 -3.78 4.93 -6.74
N LEU A 263 -4.23 4.53 -5.55
CA LEU A 263 -5.48 5.02 -4.97
C LEU A 263 -5.42 6.53 -4.69
N GLU A 264 -4.31 7.01 -4.13
CA GLU A 264 -4.05 8.42 -3.86
C GLU A 264 -4.12 9.26 -5.15
N ALA A 265 -3.48 8.80 -6.23
CA ALA A 265 -3.53 9.47 -7.52
C ALA A 265 -4.96 9.54 -8.08
N LEU A 266 -5.67 8.42 -8.10
CA LEU A 266 -7.07 8.39 -8.56
C LEU A 266 -7.97 9.25 -7.68
N GLY A 267 -7.77 9.26 -6.37
CA GLY A 267 -8.46 10.15 -5.43
C GLY A 267 -8.22 11.65 -5.70
N ARG A 268 -7.05 11.99 -6.27
CA ARG A 268 -6.73 13.35 -6.77
C ARG A 268 -7.12 13.58 -8.22
N GLY A 269 -7.80 12.60 -8.83
CA GLY A 269 -8.20 12.67 -10.23
C GLY A 269 -6.99 12.66 -11.18
N ILE A 270 -5.88 12.02 -10.81
CA ILE A 270 -4.69 11.85 -11.67
C ILE A 270 -4.77 10.49 -12.35
N PRO A 271 -4.65 10.39 -13.68
CA PRO A 271 -4.53 9.13 -14.39
C PRO A 271 -3.39 8.28 -13.84
N VAL A 272 -3.60 6.96 -13.78
CA VAL A 272 -2.59 6.01 -13.32
C VAL A 272 -2.36 4.96 -14.40
N LEU A 273 -1.14 4.81 -14.86
CA LEU A 273 -0.78 3.74 -15.78
C LEU A 273 -0.28 2.53 -14.98
N MET A 274 -1.01 1.41 -15.03
CA MET A 274 -0.81 0.25 -14.17
C MET A 274 -1.11 -1.07 -14.89
N PRO A 275 -0.53 -2.22 -14.47
CA PRO A 275 -0.88 -3.52 -15.05
C PRO A 275 -2.36 -3.87 -14.87
N ASN A 276 -2.92 -4.63 -15.81
CA ASN A 276 -4.31 -5.11 -15.74
C ASN A 276 -4.51 -6.31 -14.80
N VAL A 277 -3.47 -6.71 -14.05
CA VAL A 277 -3.49 -7.77 -13.04
C VAL A 277 -2.80 -7.28 -11.78
N GLY A 278 -3.49 -7.34 -10.65
CA GLY A 278 -2.99 -6.93 -9.34
C GLY A 278 -4.06 -6.23 -8.51
N PRO A 279 -3.77 -5.90 -7.24
CA PRO A 279 -4.75 -5.32 -6.33
C PRO A 279 -5.25 -3.92 -6.72
N TRP A 280 -4.48 -3.18 -7.51
CA TRP A 280 -4.84 -1.86 -8.02
C TRP A 280 -6.03 -1.88 -8.97
N THR A 281 -6.36 -3.03 -9.56
CA THR A 281 -7.55 -3.18 -10.40
C THR A 281 -8.84 -3.03 -9.59
N GLU A 282 -8.80 -3.32 -8.29
CA GLU A 282 -9.97 -3.28 -7.40
C GLU A 282 -10.44 -1.86 -7.09
N TYR A 283 -9.53 -0.89 -7.06
CA TYR A 283 -9.85 0.51 -6.83
C TYR A 283 -9.87 1.36 -8.10
N THR A 284 -9.80 0.73 -9.28
CA THR A 284 -10.02 1.45 -10.53
C THR A 284 -11.51 1.75 -10.71
N PRO A 285 -11.92 3.02 -10.83
CA PRO A 285 -13.32 3.35 -11.10
C PRO A 285 -13.81 2.68 -12.38
N PRO A 286 -15.04 2.14 -12.41
CA PRO A 286 -15.61 1.47 -13.58
C PRO A 286 -15.58 2.35 -14.84
N GLY A 287 -15.19 1.74 -15.97
CA GLY A 287 -15.09 2.41 -17.27
C GLY A 287 -13.75 3.08 -17.55
N LEU A 288 -12.79 3.03 -16.60
CA LEU A 288 -11.44 3.56 -16.79
C LEU A 288 -10.41 2.50 -17.22
N GLU A 289 -10.78 1.23 -17.24
CA GLU A 289 -9.89 0.11 -17.49
C GLU A 289 -9.16 0.24 -18.83
N SER A 290 -9.91 0.61 -19.89
CA SER A 290 -9.36 0.76 -21.24
C SER A 290 -8.32 1.87 -21.36
N TYR A 291 -8.37 2.87 -20.51
CA TYR A 291 -7.44 3.99 -20.50
C TYR A 291 -6.21 3.71 -19.62
N LEU A 292 -6.41 3.08 -18.47
CA LEU A 292 -5.41 3.02 -17.38
C LEU A 292 -4.67 1.68 -17.31
N TRP A 293 -5.29 0.58 -17.77
CA TRP A 293 -4.71 -0.75 -17.64
C TRP A 293 -3.80 -1.10 -18.80
N VAL A 294 -2.58 -1.46 -18.48
CA VAL A 294 -1.58 -2.00 -19.38
C VAL A 294 -1.68 -3.52 -19.37
N LYS A 295 -1.68 -4.13 -20.54
CA LYS A 295 -1.70 -5.58 -20.72
C LYS A 295 -0.52 -6.23 -19.99
N THR A 296 -0.79 -7.30 -19.27
CA THR A 296 0.24 -8.17 -18.69
C THR A 296 0.86 -9.04 -19.78
N ALA A 297 2.18 -8.94 -19.95
CA ALA A 297 2.93 -9.78 -20.89
C ALA A 297 3.16 -11.19 -20.34
N LYS A 298 3.49 -11.27 -19.03
CA LYS A 298 3.75 -12.53 -18.32
C LYS A 298 3.61 -12.37 -16.82
N MET A 299 3.47 -13.52 -16.14
CA MET A 299 3.57 -13.58 -14.68
C MET A 299 5.01 -13.93 -14.30
N VAL A 300 5.56 -13.25 -13.29
CA VAL A 300 6.95 -13.39 -12.84
C VAL A 300 7.04 -13.46 -11.32
N THR A 301 8.10 -14.06 -10.80
CA THR A 301 8.40 -14.06 -9.36
C THR A 301 8.57 -12.63 -8.86
N VAL A 302 7.76 -12.26 -7.88
CA VAL A 302 7.73 -10.88 -7.33
C VAL A 302 8.90 -10.64 -6.39
N LEU A 303 9.11 -11.56 -5.45
CA LEU A 303 10.10 -11.46 -4.36
C LEU A 303 10.94 -12.74 -4.31
N PRO A 304 11.97 -12.88 -5.16
CA PRO A 304 12.81 -14.10 -5.16
C PRO A 304 13.41 -14.37 -3.79
N GLY A 305 13.23 -15.60 -3.28
CA GLY A 305 13.78 -16.04 -1.98
C GLY A 305 13.03 -15.50 -0.75
N ASN A 306 11.87 -14.87 -0.93
CA ASN A 306 11.07 -14.41 0.21
C ASN A 306 10.36 -15.58 0.91
N GLU A 307 10.46 -15.63 2.24
CA GLU A 307 9.91 -16.73 3.05
C GLU A 307 8.37 -16.66 3.19
N ILE A 308 7.76 -15.53 2.83
CA ILE A 308 6.31 -15.28 3.01
C ILE A 308 5.60 -15.33 1.66
N HIS A 309 6.09 -14.58 0.69
CA HIS A 309 5.47 -14.35 -0.61
C HIS A 309 6.30 -15.05 -1.70
N ASP A 310 5.97 -16.29 -2.03
CA ASP A 310 6.71 -17.10 -3.01
C ASP A 310 6.02 -17.19 -4.38
N GLY A 311 4.94 -16.44 -4.56
CA GLY A 311 4.13 -16.44 -5.76
C GLY A 311 4.60 -15.50 -6.87
N LEU A 312 3.72 -15.35 -7.84
CA LEU A 312 3.92 -14.54 -9.04
C LEU A 312 3.14 -13.24 -8.97
N GLY A 313 3.57 -12.30 -9.79
CA GLY A 313 2.85 -11.06 -10.08
C GLY A 313 3.02 -10.65 -11.55
N ALA A 314 2.40 -9.56 -11.94
CA ALA A 314 2.25 -9.17 -13.33
C ALA A 314 3.44 -8.32 -13.83
N GLU A 315 4.07 -8.73 -14.89
CA GLU A 315 4.96 -7.87 -15.68
C GLU A 315 4.18 -7.30 -16.87
N TRP A 316 4.05 -5.97 -16.92
CA TRP A 316 3.32 -5.35 -18.03
C TRP A 316 4.05 -5.45 -19.37
N ASP A 317 3.29 -5.36 -20.45
CA ASP A 317 3.84 -5.29 -21.81
C ASP A 317 4.37 -3.86 -22.09
N PRO A 318 5.68 -3.69 -22.36
CA PRO A 318 6.23 -2.36 -22.60
C PRO A 318 5.68 -1.64 -23.83
N ASP A 319 5.29 -2.37 -24.88
CA ASP A 319 4.74 -1.78 -26.09
C ASP A 319 3.31 -1.32 -25.87
N ASP A 320 2.50 -2.12 -25.16
CA ASP A 320 1.16 -1.69 -24.74
C ASP A 320 1.22 -0.51 -23.78
N ALA A 321 2.19 -0.51 -22.85
CA ALA A 321 2.42 0.63 -21.94
C ALA A 321 2.74 1.92 -22.71
N CYS A 322 3.59 1.82 -23.74
CA CYS A 322 3.89 2.93 -24.63
C CYS A 322 2.64 3.43 -25.35
N GLY A 323 1.86 2.53 -25.94
CA GLY A 323 0.60 2.86 -26.63
C GLY A 323 -0.43 3.53 -25.71
N LYS A 324 -0.60 3.00 -24.49
CA LYS A 324 -1.47 3.57 -23.45
C LYS A 324 -1.01 4.96 -23.02
N PHE A 325 0.29 5.11 -22.76
CA PHE A 325 0.87 6.41 -22.44
C PHE A 325 0.57 7.44 -23.54
N MET A 326 0.83 7.10 -24.81
CA MET A 326 0.58 7.99 -25.93
C MET A 326 -0.89 8.35 -26.07
N ASN A 327 -1.80 7.39 -25.85
CA ASN A 327 -3.23 7.67 -25.83
C ASN A 327 -3.62 8.65 -24.71
N ILE A 328 -3.10 8.44 -23.50
CA ILE A 328 -3.34 9.38 -22.37
C ILE A 328 -2.80 10.76 -22.70
N TYR A 329 -1.58 10.86 -23.25
CA TYR A 329 -0.94 12.13 -23.59
C TYR A 329 -1.71 12.91 -24.65
N ILE A 330 -2.07 12.25 -25.76
CA ILE A 330 -2.77 12.88 -26.90
C ILE A 330 -4.20 13.31 -26.49
N ASN A 331 -4.91 12.45 -25.73
CA ASN A 331 -6.29 12.68 -25.33
C ASN A 331 -6.38 13.14 -23.87
N TYR A 332 -5.36 13.85 -23.36
CA TYR A 332 -5.22 14.12 -21.93
C TYR A 332 -6.46 14.77 -21.29
N SER A 333 -7.04 15.76 -21.95
CA SER A 333 -8.22 16.46 -21.42
C SER A 333 -9.42 15.54 -21.23
N GLU A 334 -9.66 14.61 -22.18
CA GLU A 334 -10.74 13.63 -22.07
C GLU A 334 -10.45 12.63 -20.94
N VAL A 335 -9.27 12.01 -20.96
CA VAL A 335 -8.90 11.02 -19.95
C VAL A 335 -8.94 11.63 -18.55
N LYS A 336 -8.42 12.86 -18.40
CA LYS A 336 -8.44 13.60 -17.13
C LYS A 336 -9.87 13.84 -16.65
N ALA A 337 -10.78 14.26 -17.52
CA ALA A 337 -12.18 14.48 -17.18
C ALA A 337 -12.83 13.19 -16.67
N ARG A 338 -12.63 12.06 -17.37
CA ARG A 338 -13.16 10.75 -16.96
C ARG A 338 -12.61 10.30 -15.60
N VAL A 339 -11.31 10.50 -15.36
CA VAL A 339 -10.72 10.16 -14.05
C VAL A 339 -11.27 11.07 -12.96
N MET A 340 -11.48 12.36 -13.24
CA MET A 340 -12.14 13.28 -12.30
C MET A 340 -13.56 12.85 -11.95
N ASP A 341 -14.35 12.39 -12.92
CA ASP A 341 -15.69 11.82 -12.67
C ASP A 341 -15.61 10.58 -11.75
N GLY A 342 -14.53 9.79 -11.87
CA GLY A 342 -14.26 8.63 -11.02
C GLY A 342 -13.94 8.96 -9.56
N VAL A 343 -13.54 10.19 -9.22
CA VAL A 343 -13.18 10.59 -7.85
C VAL A 343 -14.32 10.38 -6.87
N LYS A 344 -15.56 10.65 -7.31
CA LYS A 344 -16.74 10.40 -6.47
C LYS A 344 -16.85 8.93 -6.08
N TRP A 345 -16.68 8.03 -7.04
CA TRP A 345 -16.71 6.59 -6.79
C TRP A 345 -15.59 6.16 -5.82
N ILE A 346 -14.35 6.71 -5.98
CA ILE A 346 -13.24 6.47 -5.02
C ILE A 346 -13.66 6.91 -3.61
N ARG A 347 -14.21 8.08 -3.46
CA ARG A 347 -14.66 8.60 -2.16
C ARG A 347 -15.71 7.72 -1.51
N GLU A 348 -16.68 7.25 -2.28
CA GLU A 348 -17.79 6.43 -1.80
C GLU A 348 -17.36 5.00 -1.43
N ASN A 349 -16.28 4.45 -2.02
CA ASN A 349 -15.85 3.07 -1.83
C ASN A 349 -14.53 2.93 -1.06
N TYR A 350 -13.65 3.95 -1.11
CA TYR A 350 -12.29 3.92 -0.58
C TYR A 350 -11.94 5.11 0.30
N SER A 351 -12.91 5.86 0.84
CA SER A 351 -12.64 6.71 2.00
C SER A 351 -12.61 5.85 3.28
N TRP A 352 -11.87 6.27 4.31
CA TRP A 352 -11.92 5.58 5.61
C TRP A 352 -13.34 5.53 6.17
N GLU A 353 -14.17 6.55 5.93
CA GLU A 353 -15.59 6.57 6.32
C GLU A 353 -16.39 5.41 5.68
N ALA A 354 -16.13 5.11 4.42
CA ALA A 354 -16.78 3.99 3.72
C ALA A 354 -16.29 2.62 4.19
N ILE A 355 -15.03 2.53 4.67
CA ILE A 355 -14.38 1.28 5.03
C ILE A 355 -14.57 0.90 6.49
N LYS A 356 -14.63 1.86 7.40
CA LYS A 356 -14.70 1.62 8.86
C LYS A 356 -15.80 0.65 9.33
N PRO A 357 -17.01 0.56 8.71
CA PRO A 357 -18.01 -0.42 9.11
C PRO A 357 -17.53 -1.87 8.97
N ARG A 358 -16.66 -2.17 7.98
CA ARG A 358 -16.09 -3.51 7.80
C ARG A 358 -15.19 -3.89 8.98
N LEU A 359 -14.35 -2.96 9.43
CA LEU A 359 -13.46 -3.18 10.56
C LEU A 359 -14.25 -3.36 11.88
N TRP A 360 -15.30 -2.56 12.10
CA TRP A 360 -16.18 -2.70 13.26
C TRP A 360 -16.90 -4.05 13.27
N SER A 361 -17.42 -4.50 12.13
CA SER A 361 -18.11 -5.80 12.01
C SER A 361 -17.18 -6.98 12.37
N ILE A 362 -15.91 -6.91 11.93
CA ILE A 362 -14.91 -7.93 12.29
C ILE A 362 -14.62 -7.88 13.80
N HIS A 363 -14.45 -6.69 14.37
CA HIS A 363 -14.22 -6.55 15.81
C HIS A 363 -15.38 -7.15 16.60
N GLN A 364 -16.62 -6.77 16.28
CA GLN A 364 -17.82 -7.32 16.97
C GLN A 364 -17.99 -8.83 16.83
N ARG A 365 -17.47 -9.41 15.74
CA ARG A 365 -17.58 -10.86 15.52
C ARG A 365 -16.65 -11.67 16.41
N TYR A 366 -15.49 -11.14 16.78
CA TYR A 366 -14.44 -11.90 17.45
C TYR A 366 -14.21 -11.49 18.91
N PHE A 367 -14.62 -10.28 19.31
CA PHE A 367 -14.41 -9.72 20.63
C PHE A 367 -15.69 -9.36 21.36
#